data_475e0ad195a0fff738372aa9f1975067
#
_entry.id   475e0ad195a0fff738372aa9f1975067
#
_cell.length_a   1.000
_cell.length_b   1.000
_cell.length_c   1.000
_cell.angle_alpha   90.00
_cell.angle_beta   90.00
_cell.angle_gamma   90.00
#
_symmetry.space_group_name_H-M   'P 1'
#
loop_
_entity.id
_entity.type
_entity.pdbx_description
1 polymer ?
#
loop_
_entity_poly.entity_id
_entity_poly.type
_entity_poly.pdbx_seq_one_letter_code
_entity_poly.pdbx_strand_id
1 'polypeptide(L)'
;MNETGAAAAAADTAATAFVLRLGDDALVAGHRLAETEGSGLWPAPARGTAHDSGPEAARIARGLLRLAGSLLGYAGRMEEQLTGVMRTEDDLVRGRDADQFRNLRLVEPTDSDLAHTVVRQLLFSAYALELYTALTASTDATLAGIARAAVRELPFHRDHAVRWALRLGAGDDDRRRLGAALEEVWPCTGELFLSDEVARTAAESGFGVDPARLRPAWEAEVDGALRDARLSRPGPVPVAPAAACGRAGVHTEDFARTLAGLRRERAPG
;
A
#
# COMPACT_ATOMS: atom_id res chain seq x y z
N MET A 1 23.11 30.62 -5.30
CA MET A 1 22.28 29.52 -5.80
C MET A 1 21.13 30.18 -6.54
N ASN A 2 20.99 29.97 -7.84
CA ASN A 2 19.95 30.62 -8.63
C ASN A 2 18.60 29.88 -8.45
N GLU A 3 17.50 30.54 -8.76
CA GLU A 3 16.14 30.00 -8.57
C GLU A 3 15.94 28.63 -9.26
N THR A 4 16.55 28.42 -10.43
CA THR A 4 16.51 27.15 -11.17
C THR A 4 17.16 26.00 -10.42
N GLY A 5 18.29 26.25 -9.73
CA GLY A 5 18.96 25.22 -8.92
C GLY A 5 18.20 24.85 -7.66
N ALA A 6 17.54 25.83 -7.03
CA ALA A 6 16.69 25.57 -5.87
C ALA A 6 15.43 24.76 -6.24
N ALA A 7 14.81 25.05 -7.38
CA ALA A 7 13.65 24.31 -7.88
C ALA A 7 14.02 22.85 -8.25
N ALA A 8 15.16 22.62 -8.86
CA ALA A 8 15.66 21.26 -9.17
C ALA A 8 15.91 20.45 -7.90
N ALA A 9 16.59 21.02 -6.90
CA ALA A 9 16.84 20.36 -5.62
C ALA A 9 15.55 20.03 -4.85
N ALA A 10 14.53 20.89 -4.92
CA ALA A 10 13.21 20.64 -4.34
C ALA A 10 12.50 19.48 -5.06
N ALA A 11 12.58 19.41 -6.38
CA ALA A 11 12.02 18.31 -7.17
C ALA A 11 12.69 16.97 -6.83
N ASP A 12 14.02 16.92 -6.72
CA ASP A 12 14.76 15.70 -6.35
C ASP A 12 14.43 15.24 -4.93
N THR A 13 14.26 16.17 -3.99
CA THR A 13 13.84 15.87 -2.62
C THR A 13 12.42 15.30 -2.61
N ALA A 14 11.50 15.90 -3.37
CA ALA A 14 10.13 15.41 -3.48
C ALA A 14 10.05 14.03 -4.16
N ALA A 15 10.86 13.80 -5.20
CA ALA A 15 10.97 12.52 -5.88
C ALA A 15 11.44 11.41 -4.92
N THR A 16 12.50 11.69 -4.12
CA THR A 16 13.02 10.76 -3.11
C THR A 16 11.96 10.44 -2.05
N ALA A 17 11.29 11.45 -1.50
CA ALA A 17 10.21 11.28 -0.54
C ALA A 17 9.02 10.51 -1.14
N PHE A 18 8.73 10.71 -2.43
CA PHE A 18 7.68 9.98 -3.15
C PHE A 18 8.00 8.49 -3.27
N VAL A 19 9.23 8.11 -3.63
CA VAL A 19 9.64 6.71 -3.71
C VAL A 19 9.65 6.06 -2.32
N LEU A 20 10.15 6.77 -1.31
CA LEU A 20 10.21 6.28 0.07
C LEU A 20 8.82 5.91 0.60
N ARG A 21 7.80 6.75 0.39
CA ARG A 21 6.44 6.47 0.82
C ARG A 21 5.81 5.27 0.10
N LEU A 22 6.13 5.05 -1.18
CA LEU A 22 5.70 3.86 -1.92
C LEU A 22 6.32 2.60 -1.34
N GLY A 23 7.60 2.67 -0.95
CA GLY A 23 8.31 1.60 -0.26
C GLY A 23 7.70 1.27 1.10
N ASP A 24 7.35 2.30 1.87
CA ASP A 24 6.70 2.16 3.16
C ASP A 24 5.32 1.48 3.03
N ASP A 25 4.50 1.89 2.06
CA ASP A 25 3.21 1.27 1.79
C ASP A 25 3.34 -0.24 1.51
N ALA A 26 4.23 -0.60 0.59
CA ALA A 26 4.44 -1.98 0.19
C ALA A 26 5.04 -2.82 1.33
N LEU A 27 5.94 -2.24 2.12
CA LEU A 27 6.57 -2.89 3.27
C LEU A 27 5.54 -3.24 4.35
N VAL A 28 4.76 -2.25 4.77
CA VAL A 28 3.77 -2.44 5.83
C VAL A 28 2.65 -3.38 5.38
N ALA A 29 2.13 -3.19 4.16
CA ALA A 29 1.09 -4.06 3.60
C ALA A 29 1.59 -5.52 3.47
N GLY A 30 2.82 -5.72 2.99
CA GLY A 30 3.42 -7.05 2.84
C GLY A 30 3.65 -7.74 4.18
N HIS A 31 4.20 -7.03 5.16
CA HIS A 31 4.43 -7.55 6.51
C HIS A 31 3.11 -7.92 7.20
N ARG A 32 2.12 -7.02 7.15
CA ARG A 32 0.81 -7.30 7.75
C ARG A 32 0.13 -8.53 7.14
N LEU A 33 0.19 -8.68 5.83
CA LEU A 33 -0.36 -9.88 5.19
C LEU A 33 0.44 -11.13 5.53
N ALA A 34 1.77 -11.05 5.67
CA ALA A 34 2.61 -12.17 6.09
C ALA A 34 2.26 -12.66 7.51
N GLU A 35 1.89 -11.77 8.43
CA GLU A 35 1.46 -12.15 9.78
C GLU A 35 0.18 -13.00 9.80
N THR A 36 -0.62 -12.96 8.73
CA THR A 36 -1.80 -13.83 8.60
C THR A 36 -1.44 -15.26 8.20
N GLU A 37 -0.21 -15.51 7.73
CA GLU A 37 0.28 -16.84 7.39
C GLU A 37 0.43 -17.67 8.67
N GLY A 38 -0.18 -18.87 8.69
CA GLY A 38 -0.13 -19.73 9.87
C GLY A 38 -1.01 -19.32 11.05
N SER A 39 -1.69 -18.18 10.97
CA SER A 39 -2.61 -17.69 12.02
C SER A 39 -3.92 -18.50 12.12
N GLY A 40 -4.22 -19.34 11.13
CA GLY A 40 -5.52 -20.00 11.01
C GLY A 40 -6.63 -19.10 10.47
N LEU A 41 -6.31 -17.87 10.10
CA LEU A 41 -7.27 -16.88 9.57
C LEU A 41 -7.86 -17.35 8.22
N TRP A 42 -7.02 -17.92 7.37
CA TRP A 42 -7.43 -18.45 6.06
C TRP A 42 -8.02 -19.84 6.22
N PRO A 43 -9.27 -20.07 5.76
CA PRO A 43 -9.87 -21.39 5.81
C PRO A 43 -9.02 -22.41 5.05
N ALA A 44 -8.96 -23.63 5.58
CA ALA A 44 -8.34 -24.74 4.87
C ALA A 44 -9.03 -24.95 3.51
N PRO A 45 -8.29 -25.32 2.46
CA PRO A 45 -8.87 -25.57 1.15
C PRO A 45 -9.91 -26.69 1.23
N ALA A 46 -11.07 -26.48 0.65
CA ALA A 46 -12.05 -27.55 0.51
C ALA A 46 -11.47 -28.64 -0.39
N ARG A 47 -11.66 -29.92 -0.01
CA ARG A 47 -11.16 -31.04 -0.82
C ARG A 47 -11.63 -30.90 -2.28
N GLY A 48 -10.69 -30.81 -3.21
CA GLY A 48 -10.96 -30.73 -4.65
C GLY A 48 -11.05 -29.30 -5.21
N THR A 49 -10.83 -28.25 -4.42
CA THR A 49 -10.71 -26.87 -4.94
C THR A 49 -9.24 -26.54 -5.22
N ALA A 50 -8.97 -26.01 -6.43
CA ALA A 50 -7.62 -25.67 -6.87
C ALA A 50 -7.07 -24.38 -6.22
N HIS A 51 -7.82 -23.73 -5.33
CA HIS A 51 -7.45 -22.47 -4.70
C HIS A 51 -7.18 -22.68 -3.22
N ASP A 52 -5.90 -22.71 -2.89
CA ASP A 52 -5.37 -22.72 -1.53
C ASP A 52 -5.06 -21.27 -1.10
N SER A 53 -5.88 -20.72 -0.23
CA SER A 53 -5.88 -19.28 0.10
C SER A 53 -4.72 -18.84 0.97
N GLY A 54 -4.22 -19.69 1.84
CA GLY A 54 -3.05 -19.37 2.67
C GLY A 54 -1.79 -19.17 1.82
N PRO A 55 -1.40 -20.11 0.94
CA PRO A 55 -0.29 -19.96 0.01
C PRO A 55 -0.46 -18.79 -0.98
N GLU A 56 -1.69 -18.45 -1.41
CA GLU A 56 -1.92 -17.29 -2.25
C GLU A 56 -1.64 -15.98 -1.49
N ALA A 57 -2.14 -15.83 -0.26
CA ALA A 57 -1.87 -14.67 0.60
C ALA A 57 -0.36 -14.52 0.89
N ALA A 58 0.32 -15.61 1.21
CA ALA A 58 1.77 -15.65 1.40
C ALA A 58 2.53 -15.25 0.13
N ARG A 59 2.07 -15.65 -1.05
CA ARG A 59 2.64 -15.21 -2.34
C ARG A 59 2.48 -13.71 -2.52
N ILE A 60 1.31 -13.15 -2.21
CA ILE A 60 1.03 -11.71 -2.28
C ILE A 60 1.94 -10.96 -1.31
N ALA A 61 2.03 -11.40 -0.06
CA ALA A 61 2.90 -10.80 0.95
C ALA A 61 4.35 -10.73 0.48
N ARG A 62 4.89 -11.84 -0.03
CA ARG A 62 6.26 -11.88 -0.61
C ARG A 62 6.42 -10.96 -1.82
N GLY A 63 5.38 -10.83 -2.67
CA GLY A 63 5.38 -9.89 -3.80
C GLY A 63 5.49 -8.44 -3.34
N LEU A 64 4.70 -8.06 -2.33
CA LEU A 64 4.74 -6.72 -1.74
C LEU A 64 6.08 -6.43 -1.04
N LEU A 65 6.65 -7.39 -0.31
CA LEU A 65 7.96 -7.23 0.33
C LEU A 65 9.10 -7.08 -0.69
N ARG A 66 9.06 -7.81 -1.81
CA ARG A 66 10.02 -7.60 -2.92
C ARG A 66 9.87 -6.23 -3.56
N LEU A 67 8.64 -5.76 -3.75
CA LEU A 67 8.36 -4.42 -4.26
C LEU A 67 8.90 -3.37 -3.30
N ALA A 68 8.67 -3.52 -2.00
CA ALA A 68 9.22 -2.66 -0.96
C ALA A 68 10.74 -2.59 -1.01
N GLY A 69 11.43 -3.74 -1.10
CA GLY A 69 12.89 -3.79 -1.22
C GLY A 69 13.41 -3.05 -2.44
N SER A 70 12.74 -3.20 -3.60
CA SER A 70 13.12 -2.48 -4.81
C SER A 70 12.97 -0.96 -4.67
N LEU A 71 11.89 -0.50 -4.04
CA LEU A 71 11.60 0.92 -3.83
C LEU A 71 12.50 1.53 -2.76
N LEU A 72 12.65 0.89 -1.61
CA LEU A 72 13.50 1.38 -0.52
C LEU A 72 14.97 1.39 -0.94
N GLY A 73 15.44 0.35 -1.63
CA GLY A 73 16.80 0.34 -2.20
C GLY A 73 17.00 1.44 -3.26
N TYR A 74 15.95 1.79 -4.02
CA TYR A 74 16.02 2.93 -4.93
C TYR A 74 16.03 4.27 -4.18
N ALA A 75 15.16 4.44 -3.18
CA ALA A 75 15.14 5.64 -2.33
C ALA A 75 16.50 5.89 -1.64
N GLY A 76 17.15 4.84 -1.13
CA GLY A 76 18.49 4.96 -0.51
C GLY A 76 19.56 5.49 -1.48
N ARG A 77 19.53 5.06 -2.74
CA ARG A 77 20.44 5.60 -3.79
C ARG A 77 20.11 7.06 -4.14
N MET A 78 18.85 7.44 -4.17
CA MET A 78 18.44 8.84 -4.38
C MET A 78 18.88 9.72 -3.22
N GLU A 79 18.75 9.24 -1.98
CA GLU A 79 19.27 9.95 -0.80
C GLU A 79 20.78 10.13 -0.84
N GLU A 80 21.53 9.11 -1.29
CA GLU A 80 22.99 9.23 -1.47
C GLU A 80 23.37 10.37 -2.43
N GLN A 81 22.62 10.53 -3.53
CA GLN A 81 22.83 11.62 -4.47
C GLN A 81 22.57 13.00 -3.85
N LEU A 82 21.61 13.10 -2.92
CA LEU A 82 21.26 14.34 -2.25
C LEU A 82 22.15 14.68 -1.07
N THR A 83 22.54 13.68 -0.29
CA THR A 83 23.19 13.86 1.02
C THR A 83 24.62 13.36 1.09
N GLY A 84 25.07 12.58 0.10
CA GLY A 84 26.35 11.88 0.13
C GLY A 84 26.36 10.63 1.04
N VAL A 85 25.22 10.26 1.64
CA VAL A 85 25.11 9.13 2.56
C VAL A 85 24.13 8.10 1.97
N MET A 86 24.64 6.93 1.60
CA MET A 86 23.82 5.81 1.17
C MET A 86 23.19 5.13 2.38
N ARG A 87 21.87 4.91 2.32
CA ARG A 87 21.16 4.06 3.27
C ARG A 87 20.64 2.83 2.56
N THR A 88 20.89 1.66 3.15
CA THR A 88 20.34 0.40 2.67
C THR A 88 18.85 0.31 3.01
N GLU A 89 18.16 -0.68 2.45
CA GLU A 89 16.77 -1.00 2.83
C GLU A 89 16.65 -1.22 4.35
N ASP A 90 17.59 -1.96 4.94
CA ASP A 90 17.60 -2.22 6.38
C ASP A 90 17.85 -0.95 7.21
N ASP A 91 18.73 -0.06 6.77
CA ASP A 91 18.94 1.24 7.43
C ASP A 91 17.67 2.09 7.39
N LEU A 92 16.95 2.08 6.26
CA LEU A 92 15.68 2.78 6.09
C LEU A 92 14.55 2.21 6.95
N VAL A 93 14.58 0.93 7.29
CA VAL A 93 13.56 0.31 8.17
C VAL A 93 13.95 0.44 9.64
N ARG A 94 15.22 0.22 10.00
CA ARG A 94 15.66 0.16 11.40
C ARG A 94 16.03 1.52 11.97
N GLY A 95 16.54 2.42 11.13
CA GLY A 95 17.05 3.72 11.54
C GLY A 95 16.01 4.84 11.58
N ARG A 96 14.75 4.59 11.20
CA ARG A 96 13.68 5.60 11.25
C ARG A 96 12.75 5.35 12.44
N ASP A 97 12.38 6.43 13.14
CA ASP A 97 11.31 6.39 14.13
C ASP A 97 9.94 6.30 13.47
N ALA A 98 8.91 5.95 14.23
CA ALA A 98 7.56 5.72 13.68
C ALA A 98 7.03 6.93 12.91
N ASP A 99 7.24 8.13 13.45
CA ASP A 99 6.81 9.40 12.84
C ASP A 99 7.58 9.79 11.57
N GLN A 100 8.61 9.04 11.21
CA GLN A 100 9.38 9.20 9.96
C GLN A 100 8.89 8.27 8.84
N PHE A 101 8.04 7.31 9.14
CA PHE A 101 7.36 6.53 8.11
C PHE A 101 6.24 7.34 7.45
N ARG A 102 5.95 7.03 6.19
CA ARG A 102 4.98 7.76 5.35
C ARG A 102 4.00 6.82 4.65
N ASN A 103 3.75 5.65 5.27
CA ASN A 103 2.78 4.70 4.75
C ASN A 103 1.33 5.15 4.98
N LEU A 104 0.43 4.60 4.19
CA LEU A 104 -1.01 4.76 4.36
C LEU A 104 -1.49 4.09 5.65
N ARG A 105 -2.34 4.75 6.42
CA ARG A 105 -2.97 4.15 7.62
C ARG A 105 -3.84 2.94 7.30
N LEU A 106 -4.35 2.86 6.07
CA LEU A 106 -5.12 1.72 5.58
C LEU A 106 -4.40 0.37 5.78
N VAL A 107 -3.06 0.36 5.69
CA VAL A 107 -2.25 -0.87 5.76
C VAL A 107 -1.72 -1.20 7.16
N GLU A 108 -1.95 -0.35 8.16
CA GLU A 108 -1.35 -0.49 9.49
C GLU A 108 -2.08 -1.46 10.45
N PRO A 109 -3.42 -1.42 10.55
CA PRO A 109 -4.10 -2.12 11.63
C PRO A 109 -3.90 -3.63 11.59
N THR A 110 -3.84 -4.24 12.77
CA THR A 110 -3.85 -5.69 12.96
C THR A 110 -5.22 -6.22 12.59
N ASP A 111 -5.28 -7.14 11.64
CA ASP A 111 -6.55 -7.74 11.27
C ASP A 111 -7.00 -8.72 12.35
N SER A 112 -8.19 -8.47 12.89
CA SER A 112 -8.81 -9.32 13.89
C SER A 112 -9.48 -10.55 13.28
N ASP A 113 -9.87 -10.46 11.99
CA ASP A 113 -10.55 -11.51 11.26
C ASP A 113 -10.32 -11.43 9.74
N LEU A 114 -10.82 -12.45 9.03
CA LEU A 114 -10.70 -12.57 7.58
C LEU A 114 -11.43 -11.45 6.83
N ALA A 115 -12.54 -10.95 7.36
CA ALA A 115 -13.32 -9.90 6.69
C ALA A 115 -12.53 -8.59 6.61
N HIS A 116 -11.86 -8.18 7.69
CA HIS A 116 -10.99 -7.00 7.71
C HIS A 116 -9.80 -7.17 6.77
N THR A 117 -9.15 -8.35 6.78
CA THR A 117 -8.04 -8.65 5.86
C THR A 117 -8.48 -8.52 4.40
N VAL A 118 -9.62 -9.11 4.04
CA VAL A 118 -10.15 -9.09 2.66
C VAL A 118 -10.52 -7.67 2.24
N VAL A 119 -11.20 -6.90 3.10
CA VAL A 119 -11.56 -5.51 2.80
C VAL A 119 -10.32 -4.65 2.57
N ARG A 120 -9.33 -4.70 3.48
CA ARG A 120 -8.10 -3.93 3.30
C ARG A 120 -7.37 -4.32 2.03
N GLN A 121 -7.24 -5.63 1.78
CA GLN A 121 -6.59 -6.13 0.58
C GLN A 121 -7.31 -5.69 -0.69
N LEU A 122 -8.65 -5.69 -0.71
CA LEU A 122 -9.45 -5.20 -1.84
C LEU A 122 -9.18 -3.72 -2.11
N LEU A 123 -9.31 -2.87 -1.09
CA LEU A 123 -9.17 -1.42 -1.23
C LEU A 123 -7.73 -1.03 -1.60
N PHE A 124 -6.73 -1.66 -0.97
CA PHE A 124 -5.32 -1.38 -1.22
C PHE A 124 -4.85 -1.92 -2.57
N SER A 125 -5.22 -3.16 -2.96
CA SER A 125 -4.75 -3.74 -4.22
C SER A 125 -5.37 -3.05 -5.44
N ALA A 126 -6.63 -2.61 -5.37
CA ALA A 126 -7.24 -1.79 -6.40
C ALA A 126 -6.50 -0.45 -6.57
N TYR A 127 -6.17 0.22 -5.45
CA TYR A 127 -5.37 1.45 -5.48
C TYR A 127 -3.96 1.22 -6.04
N ALA A 128 -3.27 0.20 -5.55
CA ALA A 128 -1.92 -0.10 -5.98
C ALA A 128 -1.86 -0.42 -7.48
N LEU A 129 -2.83 -1.15 -8.03
CA LEU A 129 -2.90 -1.45 -9.46
C LEU A 129 -3.01 -0.17 -10.29
N GLU A 130 -3.90 0.76 -9.95
CA GLU A 130 -4.05 2.03 -10.64
C GLU A 130 -2.79 2.89 -10.52
N LEU A 131 -2.22 3.00 -9.32
CA LEU A 131 -1.02 3.78 -9.04
C LEU A 131 0.17 3.28 -9.86
N TYR A 132 0.49 1.98 -9.77
CA TYR A 132 1.65 1.44 -10.49
C TYR A 132 1.42 1.38 -11.99
N THR A 133 0.18 1.24 -12.48
CA THR A 133 -0.15 1.37 -13.90
C THR A 133 0.20 2.78 -14.39
N ALA A 134 -0.21 3.80 -13.68
CA ALA A 134 0.13 5.18 -14.02
C ALA A 134 1.65 5.45 -13.93
N LEU A 135 2.34 4.91 -12.94
CA LEU A 135 3.80 5.04 -12.76
C LEU A 135 4.62 4.35 -13.87
N THR A 136 4.03 3.47 -14.69
CA THR A 136 4.75 2.93 -15.87
C THR A 136 5.15 4.00 -16.88
N ALA A 137 4.49 5.16 -16.84
CA ALA A 137 4.75 6.33 -17.68
C ALA A 137 5.67 7.37 -16.99
N SER A 138 6.25 7.06 -15.82
CA SER A 138 7.22 7.95 -15.16
C SER A 138 8.36 8.33 -16.09
N THR A 139 8.79 9.60 -16.03
CA THR A 139 9.99 10.09 -16.72
C THR A 139 11.28 9.46 -16.18
N ASP A 140 11.24 8.91 -14.96
CA ASP A 140 12.35 8.16 -14.38
C ASP A 140 12.31 6.69 -14.81
N ALA A 141 13.34 6.25 -15.53
CA ALA A 141 13.41 4.91 -16.09
C ALA A 141 13.45 3.80 -14.99
N THR A 142 14.02 4.09 -13.82
CA THR A 142 14.13 3.14 -12.71
C THR A 142 12.76 2.94 -12.07
N LEU A 143 12.06 4.03 -11.73
CA LEU A 143 10.72 3.96 -11.16
C LEU A 143 9.73 3.31 -12.13
N ALA A 144 9.77 3.71 -13.41
CA ALA A 144 8.96 3.09 -14.46
C ALA A 144 9.27 1.59 -14.62
N GLY A 145 10.52 1.18 -14.46
CA GLY A 145 10.94 -0.23 -14.48
C GLY A 145 10.36 -1.02 -13.30
N ILE A 146 10.43 -0.48 -12.09
CA ILE A 146 9.83 -1.05 -10.87
C ILE A 146 8.31 -1.15 -11.05
N ALA A 147 7.66 -0.10 -11.54
CA ALA A 147 6.22 -0.07 -11.78
C ALA A 147 5.78 -1.15 -12.80
N ARG A 148 6.49 -1.29 -13.93
CA ARG A 148 6.23 -2.35 -14.92
C ARG A 148 6.38 -3.76 -14.33
N ALA A 149 7.32 -3.96 -13.41
CA ALA A 149 7.45 -5.23 -12.70
C ALA A 149 6.26 -5.47 -11.76
N ALA A 150 5.84 -4.44 -11.01
CA ALA A 150 4.70 -4.53 -10.09
C ALA A 150 3.37 -4.83 -10.84
N VAL A 151 3.09 -4.16 -11.94
CA VAL A 151 1.86 -4.34 -12.74
C VAL A 151 1.70 -5.78 -13.26
N ARG A 152 2.76 -6.57 -13.36
CA ARG A 152 2.64 -8.01 -13.71
C ARG A 152 2.06 -8.87 -12.57
N GLU A 153 2.21 -8.45 -11.32
CA GLU A 153 1.75 -9.20 -10.13
C GLU A 153 0.47 -8.63 -9.51
N LEU A 154 0.28 -7.31 -9.56
CA LEU A 154 -0.84 -6.62 -8.91
C LEU A 154 -2.24 -7.08 -9.35
N PRO A 155 -2.50 -7.44 -10.63
CA PRO A 155 -3.77 -8.04 -11.01
C PRO A 155 -4.11 -9.30 -10.21
N PHE A 156 -3.11 -10.16 -9.94
CA PHE A 156 -3.31 -11.34 -9.09
C PHE A 156 -3.68 -10.95 -7.64
N HIS A 157 -3.08 -9.88 -7.09
CA HIS A 157 -3.41 -9.39 -5.74
C HIS A 157 -4.87 -8.92 -5.68
N ARG A 158 -5.29 -8.10 -6.65
CA ARG A 158 -6.66 -7.59 -6.77
C ARG A 158 -7.66 -8.73 -6.97
N ASP A 159 -7.39 -9.64 -7.89
CA ASP A 159 -8.28 -10.76 -8.20
C ASP A 159 -8.45 -11.70 -7.01
N HIS A 160 -7.39 -11.92 -6.22
CA HIS A 160 -7.48 -12.67 -4.97
C HIS A 160 -8.43 -12.00 -3.98
N ALA A 161 -8.31 -10.70 -3.76
CA ALA A 161 -9.18 -9.96 -2.85
C ALA A 161 -10.65 -9.95 -3.32
N VAL A 162 -10.88 -9.76 -4.62
CA VAL A 162 -12.23 -9.81 -5.23
C VAL A 162 -12.85 -11.21 -5.04
N ARG A 163 -12.11 -12.29 -5.35
CA ARG A 163 -12.61 -13.67 -5.15
C ARG A 163 -13.02 -13.92 -3.70
N TRP A 164 -12.25 -13.41 -2.74
CA TRP A 164 -12.57 -13.56 -1.32
C TRP A 164 -13.78 -12.71 -0.92
N ALA A 165 -13.89 -11.48 -1.41
CA ALA A 165 -15.07 -10.64 -1.17
C ALA A 165 -16.34 -11.30 -1.70
N LEU A 166 -16.30 -11.89 -2.92
CA LEU A 166 -17.41 -12.65 -3.50
C LEU A 166 -17.76 -13.88 -2.67
N ARG A 167 -16.76 -14.63 -2.23
CA ARG A 167 -16.97 -15.85 -1.43
C ARG A 167 -17.63 -15.54 -0.08
N LEU A 168 -17.13 -14.53 0.65
CA LEU A 168 -17.71 -14.09 1.91
C LEU A 168 -19.10 -13.44 1.69
N GLY A 169 -19.26 -12.68 0.60
CA GLY A 169 -20.54 -12.06 0.23
C GLY A 169 -21.66 -13.05 -0.11
N ALA A 170 -21.34 -14.31 -0.40
CA ALA A 170 -22.31 -15.36 -0.71
C ALA A 170 -23.10 -15.83 0.53
N GLY A 171 -22.49 -15.82 1.72
CA GLY A 171 -23.11 -16.21 2.99
C GLY A 171 -23.65 -14.99 3.75
N ASP A 172 -24.82 -15.09 4.36
CA ASP A 172 -25.45 -13.94 5.03
C ASP A 172 -24.65 -13.44 6.24
N ASP A 173 -24.09 -14.35 7.05
CA ASP A 173 -23.31 -14.01 8.23
C ASP A 173 -21.96 -13.41 7.86
N ASP A 174 -21.26 -14.02 6.90
CA ASP A 174 -19.97 -13.53 6.41
C ASP A 174 -20.13 -12.19 5.67
N ARG A 175 -21.22 -12.01 4.91
CA ARG A 175 -21.53 -10.74 4.27
C ARG A 175 -21.78 -9.62 5.29
N ARG A 176 -22.47 -9.90 6.41
CA ARG A 176 -22.63 -8.91 7.49
C ARG A 176 -21.29 -8.53 8.11
N ARG A 177 -20.40 -9.51 8.36
CA ARG A 177 -19.05 -9.23 8.87
C ARG A 177 -18.23 -8.41 7.87
N LEU A 178 -18.30 -8.78 6.59
CA LEU A 178 -17.62 -8.03 5.52
C LEU A 178 -18.12 -6.59 5.42
N GLY A 179 -19.45 -6.38 5.55
CA GLY A 179 -20.05 -5.04 5.61
C GLY A 179 -19.58 -4.22 6.80
N ALA A 180 -19.55 -4.82 8.00
CA ALA A 180 -19.05 -4.16 9.20
C ALA A 180 -17.57 -3.79 9.08
N ALA A 181 -16.73 -4.71 8.59
CA ALA A 181 -15.32 -4.43 8.31
C ALA A 181 -15.14 -3.30 7.29
N LEU A 182 -15.99 -3.26 6.26
CA LEU A 182 -15.98 -2.19 5.26
C LEU A 182 -16.31 -0.82 5.88
N GLU A 183 -17.32 -0.74 6.75
CA GLU A 183 -17.66 0.49 7.48
C GLU A 183 -16.49 0.99 8.36
N GLU A 184 -15.81 0.07 9.04
CA GLU A 184 -14.69 0.41 9.92
C GLU A 184 -13.43 0.87 9.14
N VAL A 185 -13.15 0.24 8.00
CA VAL A 185 -11.96 0.53 7.19
C VAL A 185 -12.16 1.73 6.26
N TRP A 186 -13.41 2.01 5.85
CA TRP A 186 -13.74 3.03 4.86
C TRP A 186 -13.18 4.43 5.18
N PRO A 187 -13.18 4.91 6.43
CA PRO A 187 -12.59 6.20 6.77
C PRO A 187 -11.13 6.38 6.37
N CYS A 188 -10.35 5.29 6.26
CA CYS A 188 -8.95 5.34 5.85
C CYS A 188 -8.76 5.55 4.34
N THR A 189 -9.81 5.36 3.52
CA THR A 189 -9.69 5.43 2.05
C THR A 189 -9.40 6.83 1.52
N GLY A 190 -9.77 7.87 2.26
CA GLY A 190 -9.50 9.26 1.87
C GLY A 190 -8.02 9.56 1.70
N GLU A 191 -7.18 8.89 2.47
CA GLU A 191 -5.73 9.07 2.44
C GLU A 191 -5.09 8.56 1.15
N LEU A 192 -5.72 7.59 0.48
CA LEU A 192 -5.29 7.06 -0.82
C LEU A 192 -5.14 8.16 -1.88
N PHE A 193 -5.99 9.19 -1.80
CA PHE A 193 -6.12 10.23 -2.83
C PHE A 193 -5.62 11.59 -2.35
N LEU A 194 -4.84 11.63 -1.28
CA LEU A 194 -4.27 12.86 -0.75
C LEU A 194 -3.22 13.42 -1.70
N SER A 195 -3.52 14.56 -2.31
CA SER A 195 -2.61 15.33 -3.16
C SER A 195 -1.85 16.34 -2.29
N ASP A 196 -0.83 15.88 -1.59
CA ASP A 196 0.07 16.74 -0.81
C ASP A 196 1.17 17.37 -1.68
N GLU A 197 2.03 18.19 -1.10
CA GLU A 197 3.11 18.87 -1.82
C GLU A 197 4.06 17.89 -2.49
N VAL A 198 4.44 16.80 -1.82
CA VAL A 198 5.33 15.76 -2.38
C VAL A 198 4.70 15.12 -3.61
N ALA A 199 3.42 14.75 -3.54
CA ALA A 199 2.71 14.14 -4.66
C ALA A 199 2.56 15.10 -5.84
N ARG A 200 2.21 16.37 -5.57
CA ARG A 200 2.08 17.38 -6.63
C ARG A 200 3.40 17.67 -7.32
N THR A 201 4.47 17.92 -6.55
CA THR A 201 5.79 18.20 -7.12
C THR A 201 6.32 17.02 -7.94
N ALA A 202 6.17 15.78 -7.44
CA ALA A 202 6.55 14.60 -8.19
C ALA A 202 5.72 14.42 -9.48
N ALA A 203 4.43 14.74 -9.46
CA ALA A 203 3.57 14.65 -10.64
C ALA A 203 3.87 15.77 -11.66
N GLU A 204 4.13 16.99 -11.23
CA GLU A 204 4.47 18.12 -12.09
C GLU A 204 5.78 17.92 -12.84
N SER A 205 6.76 17.26 -12.22
CA SER A 205 8.02 16.87 -12.89
C SER A 205 7.88 15.66 -13.82
N GLY A 206 6.71 15.00 -13.83
CA GLY A 206 6.49 13.73 -14.55
C GLY A 206 7.16 12.53 -13.91
N PHE A 207 7.82 12.70 -12.76
CA PHE A 207 8.43 11.60 -11.99
C PHE A 207 7.37 10.71 -11.34
N GLY A 208 6.41 11.31 -10.66
CA GLY A 208 5.35 10.61 -9.93
C GLY A 208 3.97 10.78 -10.52
N VAL A 209 2.97 10.48 -9.73
CA VAL A 209 1.54 10.61 -10.06
C VAL A 209 0.84 11.37 -8.96
N ASP A 210 -0.09 12.25 -9.32
CA ASP A 210 -1.03 12.83 -8.38
C ASP A 210 -2.10 11.78 -8.02
N PRO A 211 -2.14 11.28 -6.76
CA PRO A 211 -3.08 10.24 -6.36
C PRO A 211 -4.54 10.62 -6.54
N ALA A 212 -4.88 11.92 -6.47
CA ALA A 212 -6.25 12.38 -6.67
C ALA A 212 -6.82 11.99 -8.04
N ARG A 213 -5.96 11.86 -9.07
CA ARG A 213 -6.36 11.45 -10.42
C ARG A 213 -6.73 9.98 -10.53
N LEU A 214 -6.31 9.14 -9.58
CA LEU A 214 -6.58 7.70 -9.59
C LEU A 214 -7.98 7.37 -9.05
N ARG A 215 -8.58 8.30 -8.32
CA ARG A 215 -9.83 8.09 -7.60
C ARG A 215 -10.98 7.59 -8.47
N PRO A 216 -11.28 8.14 -9.67
CA PRO A 216 -12.43 7.69 -10.47
C PRO A 216 -12.30 6.23 -10.93
N ALA A 217 -11.10 5.78 -11.33
CA ALA A 217 -10.86 4.41 -11.75
C ALA A 217 -10.96 3.45 -10.55
N TRP A 218 -10.36 3.82 -9.41
CA TRP A 218 -10.45 3.07 -8.18
C TRP A 218 -11.90 2.93 -7.68
N GLU A 219 -12.69 4.01 -7.69
CA GLU A 219 -14.10 3.97 -7.29
C GLU A 219 -14.90 3.02 -8.19
N ALA A 220 -14.68 3.06 -9.50
CA ALA A 220 -15.35 2.17 -10.46
C ALA A 220 -15.04 0.68 -10.19
N GLU A 221 -13.77 0.36 -9.94
CA GLU A 221 -13.30 -0.99 -9.61
C GLU A 221 -13.88 -1.50 -8.30
N VAL A 222 -13.78 -0.70 -7.23
CA VAL A 222 -14.29 -1.06 -5.89
C VAL A 222 -15.80 -1.17 -5.89
N ASP A 223 -16.52 -0.25 -6.51
CA ASP A 223 -17.98 -0.31 -6.63
C ASP A 223 -18.44 -1.55 -7.40
N GLY A 224 -17.69 -1.97 -8.41
CA GLY A 224 -17.90 -3.23 -9.13
C GLY A 224 -17.79 -4.44 -8.21
N ALA A 225 -16.67 -4.56 -7.51
CA ALA A 225 -16.39 -5.67 -6.60
C ALA A 225 -17.40 -5.74 -5.43
N LEU A 226 -17.74 -4.58 -4.84
CA LEU A 226 -18.72 -4.51 -3.76
C LEU A 226 -20.13 -4.94 -4.24
N ARG A 227 -20.57 -4.47 -5.41
CA ARG A 227 -21.85 -4.86 -6.00
C ARG A 227 -21.93 -6.37 -6.22
N ASP A 228 -20.87 -6.96 -6.76
CA ASP A 228 -20.80 -8.39 -7.02
C ASP A 228 -20.78 -9.20 -5.71
N ALA A 229 -20.18 -8.67 -4.65
CA ALA A 229 -20.22 -9.24 -3.30
C ALA A 229 -21.55 -8.92 -2.54
N ARG A 230 -22.50 -8.26 -3.18
CA ARG A 230 -23.80 -7.82 -2.59
C ARG A 230 -23.63 -6.86 -1.41
N LEU A 231 -22.61 -6.00 -1.49
CA LEU A 231 -22.34 -4.93 -0.55
C LEU A 231 -22.58 -3.57 -1.19
N SER A 232 -22.80 -2.58 -0.35
CA SER A 232 -22.87 -1.18 -0.74
C SER A 232 -21.68 -0.43 -0.14
N ARG A 233 -21.19 0.54 -0.88
CA ARG A 233 -20.20 1.48 -0.36
C ARG A 233 -20.78 2.26 0.82
N PRO A 234 -20.06 2.43 1.96
CA PRO A 234 -20.56 3.14 3.14
C PRO A 234 -20.94 4.60 2.87
N GLY A 235 -20.30 5.22 1.89
CA GLY A 235 -20.55 6.61 1.52
C GLY A 235 -19.52 7.11 0.50
N PRO A 236 -19.48 8.43 0.23
CA PRO A 236 -18.43 9.03 -0.56
C PRO A 236 -17.07 8.81 0.12
N VAL A 237 -16.00 8.76 -0.68
CA VAL A 237 -14.63 8.67 -0.13
C VAL A 237 -14.38 9.89 0.78
N PRO A 238 -13.99 9.68 2.04
CA PRO A 238 -13.75 10.77 2.98
C PRO A 238 -12.62 11.70 2.51
N VAL A 239 -12.64 12.93 2.98
CA VAL A 239 -11.51 13.84 2.83
C VAL A 239 -10.54 13.58 3.97
N ALA A 240 -9.32 13.11 3.65
CA ALA A 240 -8.31 12.88 4.68
C ALA A 240 -7.77 14.21 5.21
N PRO A 241 -7.66 14.38 6.54
CA PRO A 241 -6.99 15.53 7.12
C PRO A 241 -5.48 15.42 6.85
N ALA A 242 -4.93 16.31 6.03
CA ALA A 242 -3.53 16.24 5.59
C ALA A 242 -2.50 16.23 6.74
N ALA A 243 -2.82 16.89 7.87
CA ALA A 243 -1.94 16.97 9.03
C ALA A 243 -2.11 15.78 10.03
N ALA A 244 -3.10 14.91 9.84
CA ALA A 244 -3.43 13.82 10.75
C ALA A 244 -3.57 12.48 10.00
N CYS A 245 -2.59 12.14 9.18
CA CYS A 245 -2.57 10.96 8.34
C CYS A 245 -1.17 10.31 8.32
N GLY A 246 -1.06 9.09 7.83
CA GLY A 246 0.22 8.38 7.73
C GLY A 246 1.23 9.11 6.85
N ARG A 247 0.78 9.81 5.81
CA ARG A 247 1.64 10.66 4.98
C ARG A 247 2.29 11.82 5.75
N ALA A 248 1.69 12.22 6.87
CA ALA A 248 2.25 13.21 7.81
C ALA A 248 3.03 12.58 8.98
N GLY A 249 3.16 11.26 9.03
CA GLY A 249 3.79 10.52 10.13
C GLY A 249 2.88 10.31 11.35
N VAL A 250 1.57 10.46 11.17
CA VAL A 250 0.57 10.19 12.21
C VAL A 250 -0.06 8.83 11.96
N HIS A 251 0.31 7.87 12.80
CA HIS A 251 -0.01 6.46 12.64
C HIS A 251 -1.06 5.98 13.63
N THR A 252 -1.60 4.78 13.39
CA THR A 252 -2.48 4.08 14.33
C THR A 252 -1.67 3.53 15.51
N GLU A 253 -2.35 3.17 16.60
CA GLU A 253 -1.70 2.53 17.77
C GLU A 253 -1.04 1.19 17.39
N ASP A 254 -1.57 0.50 16.39
CA ASP A 254 -1.02 -0.77 15.90
C ASP A 254 0.33 -0.64 15.19
N PHE A 255 0.62 0.52 14.62
CA PHE A 255 1.84 0.71 13.83
C PHE A 255 3.13 0.50 14.64
N ALA A 256 3.15 0.91 15.90
CA ALA A 256 4.30 0.68 16.78
C ALA A 256 4.64 -0.82 16.91
N ARG A 257 3.60 -1.68 17.00
CA ARG A 257 3.74 -3.13 17.05
C ARG A 257 4.25 -3.69 15.72
N THR A 258 3.70 -3.21 14.60
CA THR A 258 4.13 -3.57 13.24
C THR A 258 5.62 -3.23 13.03
N LEU A 259 6.04 -2.02 13.41
CA LEU A 259 7.42 -1.57 13.30
C LEU A 259 8.38 -2.41 14.15
N ALA A 260 7.96 -2.79 15.37
CA ALA A 260 8.73 -3.69 16.20
C ALA A 260 8.88 -5.09 15.58
N GLY A 261 7.86 -5.60 14.88
CA GLY A 261 7.90 -6.83 14.09
C GLY A 261 8.92 -6.74 12.95
N LEU A 262 8.78 -5.73 12.11
CA LEU A 262 9.68 -5.45 10.99
C LEU A 262 11.16 -5.37 11.39
N ARG A 263 11.44 -4.72 12.54
CA ARG A 263 12.80 -4.59 13.06
C ARG A 263 13.38 -5.92 13.57
N ARG A 264 12.54 -6.80 14.15
CA ARG A 264 12.98 -8.13 14.62
C ARG A 264 13.35 -9.07 13.48
N GLU A 265 12.55 -9.08 12.41
CA GLU A 265 12.78 -9.94 11.24
C GLU A 265 14.07 -9.59 10.50
N ARG A 266 14.52 -8.35 10.62
CA ARG A 266 15.75 -7.82 9.99
C ARG A 266 16.92 -7.71 10.95
N ALA A 267 16.83 -8.26 12.17
CA ALA A 267 17.95 -8.27 13.11
C ALA A 267 19.10 -9.12 12.55
N PRO A 268 20.36 -8.67 12.61
CA PRO A 268 21.49 -9.52 12.30
C PRO A 268 21.50 -10.69 13.28
N GLY A 269 21.57 -11.93 12.76
CA GLY A 269 21.75 -13.14 13.55
C GLY A 269 23.11 -13.19 14.24
#